data_f7af89148583475308ace0cf552f03b0
#
_entry.id   f7af89148583475308ace0cf552f03b0
#
_cell.length_a   1.000
_cell.length_b   1.000
_cell.length_c   1.000
_cell.angle_alpha   90.00
_cell.angle_beta   90.00
_cell.angle_gamma   90.00
#
_symmetry.space_group_name_H-M   'P 1'
#
loop_
_entity.id
_entity.type
_entity.pdbx_description
1 polymer ?
#
loop_
_entity_poly.entity_id
_entity_poly.type
_entity_poly.pdbx_seq_one_letter_code
_entity_poly.pdbx_strand_id
1 'polypeptide(L)'
;MILSDVQTLADHLANLHINYLSYEHAPLANCSVAKEIGLERAGTGLKNLFLRDNYGKQHFLIITLAEKQLDLKALSKQQGISRLGFCSSERLEKYLKVKPGCVSALATFNDDSNQVQLWLDSELMDKKQWQCHPFENDKTWVLQLEDLKVFWAHSGHTPIWVTLPER
;
A
#
# COMPACT_ATOMS: atom_id res chain seq x y z
N MET A 1 -13.73 0.16 17.35
CA MET A 1 -13.43 0.86 16.11
C MET A 1 -13.97 0.04 14.94
N ILE A 2 -14.74 0.66 14.07
CA ILE A 2 -15.32 -0.01 12.90
C ILE A 2 -14.33 0.08 11.76
N LEU A 3 -13.98 -1.08 11.18
CA LEU A 3 -13.14 -1.13 10.00
C LEU A 3 -13.98 -0.74 8.78
N SER A 4 -13.41 0.07 7.88
CA SER A 4 -14.05 0.36 6.61
C SER A 4 -14.08 -0.91 5.77
N ASP A 5 -15.18 -1.16 5.10
CA ASP A 5 -15.33 -2.34 4.25
C ASP A 5 -15.13 -1.99 2.77
N VAL A 6 -15.10 -3.03 1.95
CA VAL A 6 -14.91 -2.90 0.50
C VAL A 6 -15.99 -2.04 -0.14
N GLN A 7 -17.23 -2.16 0.32
CA GLN A 7 -18.34 -1.38 -0.23
C GLN A 7 -18.18 0.11 0.05
N THR A 8 -17.80 0.46 1.27
CA THR A 8 -17.55 1.86 1.64
C THR A 8 -16.43 2.46 0.76
N LEU A 9 -15.37 1.69 0.53
CA LEU A 9 -14.28 2.10 -0.34
C LEU A 9 -14.77 2.26 -1.78
N ALA A 10 -15.56 1.32 -2.29
CA ALA A 10 -16.10 1.39 -3.65
C ALA A 10 -16.98 2.63 -3.82
N ASP A 11 -17.82 2.94 -2.84
CA ASP A 11 -18.68 4.12 -2.87
C ASP A 11 -17.85 5.40 -2.89
N HIS A 12 -16.76 5.44 -2.11
CA HIS A 12 -15.86 6.58 -2.08
C HIS A 12 -15.18 6.80 -3.45
N LEU A 13 -14.71 5.72 -4.08
CA LEU A 13 -14.10 5.82 -5.41
C LEU A 13 -15.13 6.28 -6.46
N ALA A 14 -16.36 5.80 -6.37
CA ALA A 14 -17.43 6.25 -7.25
C ALA A 14 -17.70 7.75 -7.08
N ASN A 15 -17.71 8.24 -5.85
CA ASN A 15 -17.89 9.66 -5.54
C ASN A 15 -16.76 10.53 -6.11
N LEU A 16 -15.56 9.98 -6.24
CA LEU A 16 -14.41 10.65 -6.84
C LEU A 16 -14.35 10.46 -8.36
N HIS A 17 -15.31 9.76 -8.95
CA HIS A 17 -15.34 9.40 -10.37
C HIS A 17 -14.13 8.58 -10.80
N ILE A 18 -13.66 7.71 -9.91
CA ILE A 18 -12.52 6.83 -10.17
C ILE A 18 -13.04 5.46 -10.60
N ASN A 19 -12.61 5.01 -11.77
CA ASN A 19 -12.91 3.69 -12.29
C ASN A 19 -11.74 2.75 -12.03
N TYR A 20 -12.03 1.46 -11.93
CA TYR A 20 -11.00 0.45 -11.70
C TYR A 20 -11.42 -0.88 -12.31
N LEU A 21 -10.42 -1.72 -12.61
CA LEU A 21 -10.67 -3.11 -12.99
C LEU A 21 -10.70 -3.92 -11.70
N SER A 22 -11.65 -4.85 -11.63
CA SER A 22 -11.83 -5.69 -10.43
C SER A 22 -11.62 -7.16 -10.78
N TYR A 23 -10.79 -7.82 -10.00
CA TYR A 23 -10.52 -9.25 -10.11
C TYR A 23 -10.82 -9.92 -8.77
N GLU A 24 -11.49 -11.06 -8.82
CA GLU A 24 -11.70 -11.93 -7.67
C GLU A 24 -10.86 -13.18 -7.83
N HIS A 25 -10.26 -13.66 -6.76
CA HIS A 25 -9.35 -14.81 -6.77
C HIS A 25 -9.25 -15.42 -5.37
N ALA A 26 -8.61 -16.59 -5.27
CA ALA A 26 -8.33 -17.16 -3.96
C ALA A 26 -7.43 -16.22 -3.16
N PRO A 27 -7.55 -16.20 -1.81
CA PRO A 27 -6.68 -15.38 -0.98
C PRO A 27 -5.20 -15.64 -1.26
N LEU A 28 -4.44 -14.57 -1.41
CA LEU A 28 -3.01 -14.63 -1.70
C LEU A 28 -2.20 -14.15 -0.51
N ALA A 29 -1.17 -14.92 -0.16
CA ALA A 29 -0.26 -14.53 0.92
C ALA A 29 0.71 -13.41 0.47
N ASN A 30 1.10 -13.44 -0.81
CA ASN A 30 2.03 -12.45 -1.38
C ASN A 30 2.03 -12.57 -2.92
N CYS A 31 2.78 -11.69 -3.56
CA CYS A 31 2.88 -11.65 -5.04
C CYS A 31 3.50 -12.92 -5.63
N SER A 32 4.40 -13.58 -4.90
CA SER A 32 5.03 -14.81 -5.36
C SER A 32 4.00 -15.94 -5.49
N VAL A 33 3.05 -16.02 -4.55
CA VAL A 33 1.97 -17.00 -4.61
C VAL A 33 1.11 -16.77 -5.84
N ALA A 34 0.78 -15.52 -6.15
CA ALA A 34 0.02 -15.17 -7.35
C ALA A 34 0.73 -15.65 -8.62
N LYS A 35 2.03 -15.44 -8.70
CA LYS A 35 2.86 -15.85 -9.83
C LYS A 35 2.90 -17.37 -9.97
N GLU A 36 3.06 -18.08 -8.85
CA GLU A 36 3.14 -19.54 -8.83
C GLU A 36 1.86 -20.20 -9.34
N ILE A 37 0.70 -19.65 -9.03
CA ILE A 37 -0.59 -20.21 -9.47
C ILE A 37 -1.06 -19.64 -10.80
N GLY A 38 -0.20 -18.87 -11.49
CA GLY A 38 -0.47 -18.38 -12.82
C GLY A 38 -1.52 -17.30 -12.91
N LEU A 39 -1.73 -16.54 -11.85
CA LEU A 39 -2.70 -15.45 -11.87
C LEU A 39 -2.08 -14.24 -12.57
N GLU A 40 -2.54 -14.01 -13.80
CA GLU A 40 -2.14 -12.83 -14.57
C GLU A 40 -3.23 -11.79 -14.54
N ARG A 41 -2.85 -10.55 -14.29
CA ARG A 41 -3.75 -9.42 -14.21
C ARG A 41 -3.09 -8.19 -14.83
N ALA A 42 -3.93 -7.26 -15.30
CA ALA A 42 -3.44 -5.98 -15.74
C ALA A 42 -2.78 -5.23 -14.58
N GLY A 43 -1.92 -4.28 -14.91
CA GLY A 43 -1.29 -3.41 -13.93
C GLY A 43 -0.02 -3.99 -13.32
N THR A 44 0.65 -3.16 -12.54
CA THR A 44 1.92 -3.50 -11.90
C THR A 44 1.66 -4.13 -10.53
N GLY A 45 2.26 -5.31 -10.32
CA GLY A 45 2.24 -5.98 -9.02
C GLY A 45 3.13 -5.23 -8.04
N LEU A 46 2.65 -5.06 -6.82
CA LEU A 46 3.29 -4.22 -5.81
C LEU A 46 3.56 -4.99 -4.53
N LYS A 47 4.57 -4.52 -3.81
CA LYS A 47 4.85 -4.93 -2.45
C LYS A 47 4.50 -3.76 -1.54
N ASN A 48 3.74 -4.03 -0.49
CA ASN A 48 3.25 -3.02 0.44
C ASN A 48 3.80 -3.34 1.83
N LEU A 49 4.63 -2.44 2.35
CA LEU A 49 5.32 -2.65 3.62
C LEU A 49 4.86 -1.61 4.62
N PHE A 50 4.34 -2.06 5.75
CA PHE A 50 4.00 -1.16 6.84
C PHE A 50 5.07 -1.21 7.91
N LEU A 51 5.80 -0.12 8.04
CA LEU A 51 7.00 -0.04 8.87
C LEU A 51 6.86 1.05 9.93
N ARG A 52 7.69 0.93 10.97
CA ARG A 52 7.81 1.93 12.01
C ARG A 52 9.28 2.25 12.28
N ASP A 53 9.54 3.41 12.84
CA ASP A 53 10.87 3.71 13.36
C ASP A 53 11.11 2.88 14.63
N ASN A 54 12.34 2.88 15.11
CA ASN A 54 12.73 2.05 16.25
C ASN A 54 11.96 2.39 17.54
N TYR A 55 11.52 3.63 17.66
CA TYR A 55 10.79 4.10 18.85
C TYR A 55 9.28 3.94 18.73
N GLY A 56 8.78 3.51 17.58
CA GLY A 56 7.36 3.34 17.34
C GLY A 56 6.57 4.65 17.30
N LYS A 57 7.24 5.76 16.99
CA LYS A 57 6.62 7.09 16.93
C LYS A 57 6.20 7.47 15.52
N GLN A 58 6.91 7.00 14.51
CA GLN A 58 6.64 7.28 13.11
C GLN A 58 6.25 5.99 12.40
N HIS A 59 5.24 6.08 11.54
CA HIS A 59 4.75 4.93 10.77
C HIS A 59 4.76 5.27 9.29
N PHE A 60 5.13 4.28 8.48
CA PHE A 60 5.33 4.44 7.05
C PHE A 60 4.66 3.32 6.28
N LEU A 61 3.85 3.67 5.31
CA LEU A 61 3.37 2.74 4.30
C LEU A 61 4.28 2.92 3.09
N ILE A 62 5.08 1.92 2.78
CA ILE A 62 6.03 1.96 1.67
C ILE A 62 5.55 1.04 0.58
N ILE A 63 5.42 1.57 -0.63
CA ILE A 63 4.98 0.82 -1.80
C ILE A 63 6.11 0.76 -2.81
N THR A 64 6.43 -0.45 -3.25
CA THR A 64 7.53 -0.72 -4.16
C THR A 64 7.15 -1.84 -5.13
N LEU A 65 8.04 -2.16 -6.04
CA LEU A 65 7.88 -3.26 -6.97
C LEU A 65 7.85 -4.61 -6.24
N ALA A 66 6.99 -5.51 -6.70
CA ALA A 66 6.74 -6.79 -6.03
C ALA A 66 8.01 -7.63 -5.81
N GLU A 67 8.97 -7.53 -6.73
CA GLU A 67 10.19 -8.34 -6.68
C GLU A 67 11.37 -7.65 -6.01
N LYS A 68 11.22 -6.37 -5.67
CA LYS A 68 12.30 -5.58 -5.09
C LYS A 68 12.50 -5.93 -3.62
N GLN A 69 13.74 -6.16 -3.22
CA GLN A 69 14.10 -6.39 -1.83
C GLN A 69 14.74 -5.13 -1.26
N LEU A 70 14.06 -4.48 -0.34
CA LEU A 70 14.53 -3.23 0.24
C LEU A 70 15.62 -3.49 1.28
N ASP A 71 16.62 -2.62 1.27
CA ASP A 71 17.61 -2.55 2.34
C ASP A 71 17.12 -1.55 3.39
N LEU A 72 16.43 -2.05 4.41
CA LEU A 72 15.82 -1.19 5.44
C LEU A 72 16.87 -0.44 6.26
N LYS A 73 18.02 -1.04 6.48
CA LYS A 73 19.12 -0.39 7.20
C LYS A 73 19.64 0.81 6.39
N ALA A 74 19.87 0.61 5.10
CA ALA A 74 20.31 1.68 4.21
C ALA A 74 19.26 2.77 4.09
N LEU A 75 18.00 2.39 4.00
CA LEU A 75 16.90 3.35 3.92
C LEU A 75 16.80 4.22 5.17
N SER A 76 16.91 3.61 6.35
CA SER A 76 16.90 4.33 7.61
C SER A 76 18.01 5.38 7.67
N LYS A 77 19.19 4.98 7.24
CA LYS A 77 20.36 5.84 7.22
C LYS A 77 20.19 6.97 6.20
N GLN A 78 19.71 6.64 5.02
CA GLN A 78 19.45 7.61 3.94
C GLN A 78 18.45 8.67 4.38
N GLN A 79 17.42 8.29 5.11
CA GLN A 79 16.36 9.19 5.54
C GLN A 79 16.63 9.86 6.90
N GLY A 80 17.75 9.54 7.54
CA GLY A 80 18.11 10.14 8.82
C GLY A 80 17.17 9.77 9.96
N ILE A 81 16.59 8.58 9.93
CA ILE A 81 15.66 8.09 10.95
C ILE A 81 16.24 6.88 11.66
N SER A 82 15.68 6.55 12.82
CA SER A 82 16.11 5.36 13.54
C SER A 82 15.74 4.11 12.76
N ARG A 83 16.28 2.96 13.15
CA ARG A 83 16.14 1.71 12.42
C ARG A 83 14.68 1.37 12.14
N LEU A 84 14.35 1.17 10.86
CA LEU A 84 13.02 0.74 10.44
C LEU A 84 12.79 -0.75 10.74
N GLY A 85 11.61 -1.05 11.22
CA GLY A 85 11.16 -2.42 11.44
C GLY A 85 9.72 -2.60 11.01
N PHE A 86 9.33 -3.85 10.80
CA PHE A 86 7.95 -4.16 10.43
C PHE A 86 7.02 -3.91 11.61
N CYS A 87 5.84 -3.39 11.32
CA CYS A 87 4.80 -3.23 12.31
C CYS A 87 4.15 -4.56 12.64
N SER A 88 3.74 -4.72 13.90
CA SER A 88 2.93 -5.85 14.33
C SER A 88 1.54 -5.80 13.67
N SER A 89 0.82 -6.91 13.71
CA SER A 89 -0.57 -6.95 13.26
C SER A 89 -1.45 -5.99 14.06
N GLU A 90 -1.14 -5.79 15.33
CA GLU A 90 -1.85 -4.86 16.20
C GLU A 90 -1.68 -3.40 15.75
N ARG A 91 -0.47 -3.02 15.37
CA ARG A 91 -0.21 -1.68 14.83
C ARG A 91 -0.86 -1.49 13.46
N LEU A 92 -0.83 -2.53 12.64
CA LEU A 92 -1.46 -2.49 11.33
C LEU A 92 -2.96 -2.25 11.47
N GLU A 93 -3.61 -2.96 12.36
CA GLU A 93 -5.03 -2.79 12.63
C GLU A 93 -5.33 -1.42 13.22
N LYS A 94 -4.48 -0.95 14.14
CA LYS A 94 -4.65 0.35 14.80
C LYS A 94 -4.55 1.52 13.82
N TYR A 95 -3.57 1.50 12.94
CA TYR A 95 -3.27 2.65 12.07
C TYR A 95 -3.91 2.57 10.70
N LEU A 96 -3.97 1.39 10.10
CA LEU A 96 -4.52 1.21 8.75
C LEU A 96 -5.82 0.41 8.71
N LYS A 97 -6.21 -0.18 9.84
CA LYS A 97 -7.47 -0.91 10.00
C LYS A 97 -7.67 -2.03 8.98
N VAL A 98 -6.59 -2.72 8.67
CA VAL A 98 -6.61 -3.89 7.79
C VAL A 98 -5.85 -5.04 8.45
N LYS A 99 -6.12 -6.25 7.98
CA LYS A 99 -5.43 -7.45 8.45
C LYS A 99 -4.13 -7.66 7.69
N PRO A 100 -3.19 -8.45 8.26
CA PRO A 100 -1.99 -8.84 7.53
C PRO A 100 -2.35 -9.46 6.17
N GLY A 101 -1.58 -9.11 5.15
CA GLY A 101 -1.83 -9.56 3.78
C GLY A 101 -2.85 -8.74 3.01
N CYS A 102 -3.51 -7.77 3.65
CA CYS A 102 -4.54 -6.94 3.02
C CYS A 102 -4.12 -5.49 2.83
N VAL A 103 -2.86 -5.18 3.08
CA VAL A 103 -2.32 -3.81 2.95
C VAL A 103 -2.16 -3.44 1.49
N SER A 104 -2.55 -2.23 1.14
CA SER A 104 -2.32 -1.68 -0.20
C SER A 104 -2.30 -0.16 -0.16
N ALA A 105 -2.08 0.44 -1.33
CA ALA A 105 -2.14 1.88 -1.51
C ALA A 105 -3.49 2.49 -1.10
N LEU A 106 -4.54 1.69 -1.04
CA LEU A 106 -5.89 2.12 -0.66
C LEU A 106 -6.09 2.19 0.86
N ALA A 107 -5.18 1.61 1.64
CA ALA A 107 -5.32 1.55 3.10
C ALA A 107 -5.24 2.93 3.77
N THR A 108 -4.66 3.93 3.11
CA THR A 108 -4.63 5.30 3.62
C THR A 108 -6.04 5.87 3.87
N PHE A 109 -7.05 5.30 3.20
CA PHE A 109 -8.45 5.66 3.42
C PHE A 109 -8.86 5.55 4.89
N ASN A 110 -8.26 4.62 5.62
CA ASN A 110 -8.58 4.36 7.03
C ASN A 110 -7.75 5.19 8.00
N ASP A 111 -6.76 5.95 7.51
CA ASP A 111 -5.89 6.77 8.34
C ASP A 111 -6.40 8.22 8.38
N ASP A 112 -7.51 8.43 9.05
CA ASP A 112 -8.20 9.73 9.11
C ASP A 112 -7.37 10.84 9.74
N SER A 113 -6.48 10.47 10.66
CA SER A 113 -5.66 11.43 11.41
C SER A 113 -4.33 11.73 10.73
N ASN A 114 -4.10 11.17 9.54
CA ASN A 114 -2.86 11.33 8.78
C ASN A 114 -1.62 10.99 9.63
N GLN A 115 -1.67 9.85 10.31
CA GLN A 115 -0.59 9.37 11.18
C GLN A 115 0.44 8.51 10.44
N VAL A 116 0.11 8.07 9.22
CA VAL A 116 0.96 7.21 8.42
C VAL A 116 1.52 7.99 7.25
N GLN A 117 2.84 8.00 7.11
CA GLN A 117 3.50 8.60 5.95
C GLN A 117 3.45 7.62 4.78
N LEU A 118 3.12 8.12 3.61
CA LEU A 118 3.07 7.32 2.38
C LEU A 118 4.34 7.56 1.58
N TRP A 119 5.18 6.53 1.46
CA TRP A 119 6.42 6.59 0.69
C TRP A 119 6.29 5.69 -0.53
N LEU A 120 6.53 6.25 -1.69
CA LEU A 120 6.40 5.55 -2.96
C LEU A 120 7.78 5.40 -3.62
N ASP A 121 8.07 4.19 -4.09
CA ASP A 121 9.30 3.96 -4.84
C ASP A 121 9.29 4.80 -6.11
N SER A 122 10.35 5.58 -6.31
CA SER A 122 10.48 6.43 -7.50
C SER A 122 10.44 5.63 -8.81
N GLU A 123 10.77 4.34 -8.76
CA GLU A 123 10.67 3.45 -9.93
C GLU A 123 9.21 3.20 -10.35
N LEU A 124 8.24 3.55 -9.52
CA LEU A 124 6.82 3.41 -9.84
C LEU A 124 6.24 4.62 -10.57
N MET A 125 7.01 5.69 -10.73
CA MET A 125 6.53 6.90 -11.39
C MET A 125 6.06 6.70 -12.82
N ASP A 126 6.68 5.74 -13.53
CA ASP A 126 6.31 5.42 -14.91
C ASP A 126 5.33 4.27 -15.04
N LYS A 127 4.86 3.72 -13.91
CA LYS A 127 3.88 2.66 -13.89
C LYS A 127 2.49 3.27 -13.78
N LYS A 128 1.75 3.23 -14.88
CA LYS A 128 0.46 3.92 -14.98
C LYS A 128 -0.69 3.21 -14.27
N GLN A 129 -0.61 1.90 -14.14
CA GLN A 129 -1.67 1.08 -13.52
C GLN A 129 -1.08 0.27 -12.38
N TRP A 130 -1.71 0.36 -11.21
CA TRP A 130 -1.25 -0.29 -9.99
C TRP A 130 -2.29 -1.28 -9.48
N GLN A 131 -1.82 -2.48 -9.10
CA GLN A 131 -2.66 -3.48 -8.46
C GLN A 131 -2.77 -3.17 -6.96
N CYS A 132 -4.00 -3.10 -6.47
CA CYS A 132 -4.27 -2.77 -5.08
C CYS A 132 -5.25 -3.76 -4.47
N HIS A 133 -5.13 -4.01 -3.17
CA HIS A 133 -6.08 -4.83 -2.42
C HIS A 133 -7.12 -3.91 -1.75
N PRO A 134 -8.42 -4.10 -2.03
CA PRO A 134 -9.46 -3.29 -1.39
C PRO A 134 -9.80 -3.84 0.01
N PHE A 135 -8.83 -3.80 0.94
CA PHE A 135 -8.92 -4.26 2.33
C PHE A 135 -9.07 -5.77 2.52
N GLU A 136 -9.08 -6.53 1.42
CA GLU A 136 -9.19 -7.99 1.42
C GLU A 136 -8.16 -8.57 0.45
N ASN A 137 -7.69 -9.78 0.71
CA ASN A 137 -6.64 -10.39 -0.12
C ASN A 137 -7.19 -11.39 -1.17
N ASP A 138 -8.51 -11.48 -1.29
CA ASP A 138 -9.18 -12.27 -2.33
C ASP A 138 -9.68 -11.41 -3.49
N LYS A 139 -9.34 -10.14 -3.49
CA LYS A 139 -9.69 -9.19 -4.54
C LYS A 139 -8.48 -8.35 -4.92
N THR A 140 -8.41 -7.99 -6.18
CA THR A 140 -7.42 -7.02 -6.67
C THR A 140 -8.15 -6.00 -7.55
N TRP A 141 -7.97 -4.74 -7.23
CA TRP A 141 -8.44 -3.64 -8.06
C TRP A 141 -7.25 -2.99 -8.74
N VAL A 142 -7.38 -2.72 -10.02
CA VAL A 142 -6.34 -2.04 -10.78
C VAL A 142 -6.77 -0.61 -11.01
N LEU A 143 -6.01 0.32 -10.45
CA LEU A 143 -6.29 1.75 -10.54
C LEU A 143 -5.19 2.47 -11.33
N GLN A 144 -5.56 3.56 -11.97
CA GLN A 144 -4.59 4.43 -12.63
C GLN A 144 -3.83 5.21 -11.56
N LEU A 145 -2.54 5.42 -11.76
CA LEU A 145 -1.72 6.19 -10.81
C LEU A 145 -2.28 7.61 -10.62
N GLU A 146 -2.72 8.25 -11.70
CA GLU A 146 -3.30 9.59 -11.62
C GLU A 146 -4.55 9.64 -10.74
N ASP A 147 -5.36 8.56 -10.77
CA ASP A 147 -6.53 8.44 -9.91
C ASP A 147 -6.13 8.18 -8.46
N LEU A 148 -5.07 7.40 -8.23
CA LEU A 148 -4.54 7.19 -6.89
C LEU A 148 -4.05 8.49 -6.27
N LYS A 149 -3.45 9.38 -7.06
CA LYS A 149 -3.03 10.69 -6.58
C LYS A 149 -4.23 11.52 -6.09
N VAL A 150 -5.34 11.46 -6.79
CA VAL A 150 -6.59 12.11 -6.37
C VAL A 150 -7.10 11.48 -5.07
N PHE A 151 -7.09 10.16 -5.00
CA PHE A 151 -7.52 9.39 -3.83
C PHE A 151 -6.70 9.78 -2.60
N TRP A 152 -5.38 9.79 -2.71
CA TRP A 152 -4.49 10.16 -1.60
C TRP A 152 -4.70 11.61 -1.16
N ALA A 153 -4.88 12.53 -2.09
CA ALA A 153 -5.16 13.92 -1.76
C ALA A 153 -6.43 14.06 -0.93
N HIS A 154 -7.48 13.30 -1.27
CA HIS A 154 -8.73 13.30 -0.51
C HIS A 154 -8.59 12.67 0.88
N SER A 155 -7.69 11.72 1.06
CA SER A 155 -7.44 11.13 2.38
C SER A 155 -6.46 11.98 3.22
N GLY A 156 -5.97 13.09 2.68
CA GLY A 156 -5.04 13.97 3.39
C GLY A 156 -3.60 13.50 3.36
N HIS A 157 -3.26 12.57 2.48
CA HIS A 157 -1.92 12.02 2.36
C HIS A 157 -1.19 12.61 1.16
N THR A 158 -0.01 13.20 1.41
CA THR A 158 0.86 13.68 0.35
C THR A 158 1.97 12.63 0.17
N PRO A 159 1.94 11.85 -0.92
CA PRO A 159 2.96 10.83 -1.10
C PRO A 159 4.34 11.44 -1.29
N ILE A 160 5.34 10.77 -0.74
CA ILE A 160 6.74 11.15 -0.89
C ILE A 160 7.38 10.11 -1.79
N TRP A 161 7.94 10.55 -2.91
CA TRP A 161 8.66 9.69 -3.83
C TRP A 161 10.09 9.52 -3.33
N VAL A 162 10.52 8.29 -3.15
CA VAL A 162 11.82 7.96 -2.56
C VAL A 162 12.57 7.00 -3.48
N THR A 163 13.85 7.26 -3.69
CA THR A 163 14.73 6.28 -4.33
C THR A 163 15.08 5.24 -3.26
N LEU A 164 14.39 4.11 -3.30
CA LEU A 164 14.52 3.09 -2.26
C LEU A 164 15.75 2.22 -2.51
N PRO A 165 16.64 2.10 -1.50
CA PRO A 165 17.83 1.27 -1.65
C PRO A 165 17.46 -0.21 -1.68
N GLU A 166 18.09 -0.95 -2.57
CA GLU A 166 17.89 -2.38 -2.76
C GLU A 166 19.07 -3.14 -2.18
N ARG A 167 18.79 -4.32 -1.64
CA ARG A 167 19.86 -5.20 -1.16
C ARG A 167 20.72 -5.70 -2.30
#